data_c4a315d47e5787ba4e1bab91c1ff97dd
#
_entry.id   c4a315d47e5787ba4e1bab91c1ff97dd
#
_cell.length_a   1.000
_cell.length_b   1.000
_cell.length_c   1.000
_cell.angle_alpha   90.00
_cell.angle_beta   90.00
_cell.angle_gamma   90.00
#
_symmetry.space_group_name_H-M   'P 1'
#
loop_
_entity.id
_entity.type
_entity.pdbx_description
1 polymer ?
#
loop_
_entity_poly.entity_id
_entity_poly.type
_entity_poly.pdbx_seq_one_letter_code
_entity_poly.pdbx_strand_id
1 'polypeptide(L)'
;MHVAELWRYPVKSLRGEQIQMAEVRQTGIRGDREIVVLSALRKRVITSRTHHRLLGLQGGISPLDAKATINGLAWDDPAARALVEQAAGESIELIHVPSTERFDVLPLLVVTDGAVASMGLDRRRFRPNVLIGGVDGLAERQWGGKNIRLGEIEIYATQLRARCVMTTYDPDTLEQDKSVLFRIVSDYNGTMALDCSVIEPGMVRVGDAVTVSDQ
;
A
#
# COMPACT_ATOMS: atom_id res chain seq x y z
N MET A 1 -5.31 16.21 -13.87
CA MET A 1 -5.21 15.23 -12.78
C MET A 1 -4.23 15.73 -11.75
N HIS A 2 -4.31 15.26 -10.51
CA HIS A 2 -3.42 15.67 -9.43
C HIS A 2 -3.23 14.51 -8.43
N VAL A 3 -2.18 14.58 -7.63
CA VAL A 3 -1.98 13.68 -6.48
C VAL A 3 -2.98 14.06 -5.40
N ALA A 4 -4.03 13.27 -5.21
CA ALA A 4 -5.07 13.53 -4.21
C ALA A 4 -4.67 13.05 -2.80
N GLU A 5 -4.00 11.91 -2.72
CA GLU A 5 -3.53 11.36 -1.45
C GLU A 5 -2.22 10.59 -1.63
N LEU A 6 -1.40 10.62 -0.58
CA LEU A 6 -0.21 9.78 -0.44
C LEU A 6 -0.33 8.93 0.82
N TRP A 7 0.03 7.66 0.71
CA TRP A 7 -0.02 6.68 1.78
C TRP A 7 1.30 5.94 1.94
N ARG A 8 1.70 5.72 3.17
CA ARG A 8 2.86 4.90 3.53
C ARG A 8 2.42 3.80 4.51
N TYR A 9 2.98 2.62 4.38
CA TYR A 9 2.69 1.44 5.20
C TYR A 9 3.99 0.93 5.83
N PRO A 10 4.52 1.56 6.88
CA PRO A 10 5.88 1.25 7.37
C PRO A 10 6.10 -0.22 7.73
N VAL A 11 5.05 -0.87 8.24
CA VAL A 11 5.08 -2.29 8.56
C VAL A 11 4.18 -3.04 7.57
N LYS A 12 4.74 -4.05 6.88
CA LYS A 12 4.00 -4.88 5.93
C LYS A 12 2.80 -5.52 6.61
N SER A 13 1.64 -5.47 5.96
CA SER A 13 0.36 -6.03 6.42
C SER A 13 -0.39 -5.24 7.51
N LEU A 14 0.19 -4.21 8.12
CA LEU A 14 -0.49 -3.33 9.06
C LEU A 14 -1.19 -2.18 8.31
N ARG A 15 -2.03 -1.40 9.01
CA ARG A 15 -2.57 -0.13 8.49
C ARG A 15 -1.45 0.82 8.17
N GLY A 16 -1.67 1.65 7.15
CA GLY A 16 -0.76 2.73 6.77
C GLY A 16 -1.15 4.07 7.36
N GLU A 17 -0.31 5.05 7.12
CA GLU A 17 -0.53 6.45 7.44
C GLU A 17 -0.69 7.28 6.19
N GLN A 18 -1.56 8.28 6.22
CA GLN A 18 -1.66 9.29 5.17
C GLN A 18 -0.59 10.36 5.40
N ILE A 19 0.11 10.75 4.35
CA ILE A 19 1.20 11.72 4.42
C ILE A 19 1.00 12.83 3.38
N GLN A 20 1.59 14.01 3.60
CA GLN A 20 1.46 15.15 2.70
C GLN A 20 2.55 15.19 1.63
N MET A 21 3.69 14.55 1.90
CA MET A 21 4.79 14.44 0.97
C MET A 21 5.55 13.13 1.18
N ALA A 22 6.19 12.64 0.14
CA ALA A 22 7.01 11.44 0.17
C ALA A 22 8.31 11.61 -0.63
N GLU A 23 9.41 11.11 -0.07
CA GLU A 23 10.63 10.82 -0.82
C GLU A 23 10.44 9.48 -1.51
N VAL A 24 10.42 9.48 -2.83
CA VAL A 24 10.32 8.28 -3.67
C VAL A 24 11.71 7.94 -4.18
N ARG A 25 12.17 6.72 -3.88
CA ARG A 25 13.44 6.14 -4.32
C ARG A 25 13.18 5.06 -5.37
N GLN A 26 14.23 4.55 -6.00
CA GLN A 26 14.11 3.39 -6.90
C GLN A 26 13.42 2.18 -6.22
N THR A 27 13.55 2.08 -4.89
CA THR A 27 12.92 1.04 -4.08
C THR A 27 11.55 1.43 -3.52
N GLY A 28 10.89 2.47 -4.07
CA GLY A 28 9.57 2.95 -3.62
C GLY A 28 9.64 4.09 -2.59
N ILE A 29 8.54 4.36 -1.93
CA ILE A 29 8.46 5.39 -0.88
C ILE A 29 9.38 5.01 0.28
N ARG A 30 10.19 5.96 0.73
CA ARG A 30 11.06 5.78 1.90
C ARG A 30 10.24 5.40 3.13
N GLY A 31 10.65 4.33 3.80
CA GLY A 31 9.97 3.80 4.99
C GLY A 31 8.71 2.97 4.68
N ASP A 32 8.39 2.70 3.41
CA ASP A 32 7.22 1.91 3.05
C ASP A 32 7.52 0.41 3.10
N ARG A 33 6.79 -0.34 3.92
CA ARG A 33 6.85 -1.81 4.10
C ARG A 33 8.25 -2.35 4.50
N GLU A 34 9.10 -1.50 5.05
CA GLU A 34 10.47 -1.88 5.41
C GLU A 34 10.53 -2.83 6.61
N ILE A 35 9.50 -2.84 7.48
CA ILE A 35 9.38 -3.82 8.56
C ILE A 35 8.45 -4.95 8.12
N VAL A 36 8.95 -6.18 8.26
CA VAL A 36 8.24 -7.39 7.83
C VAL A 36 8.03 -8.31 9.02
N VAL A 37 6.87 -8.96 9.09
CA VAL A 37 6.50 -9.90 10.15
C VAL A 37 6.85 -11.33 9.69
N LEU A 38 7.68 -12.01 10.44
CA LEU A 38 8.01 -13.43 10.22
C LEU A 38 7.38 -14.30 11.30
N SER A 39 6.87 -15.47 10.93
CA SER A 39 6.60 -16.54 11.89
C SER A 39 7.91 -17.00 12.51
N ALA A 40 8.05 -16.92 13.84
CA ALA A 40 9.27 -17.36 14.54
C ALA A 40 9.51 -18.87 14.33
N LEU A 41 8.43 -19.66 14.25
CA LEU A 41 8.50 -21.10 14.05
C LEU A 41 8.80 -21.48 12.60
N ARG A 42 8.04 -20.89 11.65
CA ARG A 42 8.08 -21.31 10.24
C ARG A 42 9.12 -20.56 9.41
N LYS A 43 9.76 -19.52 9.98
CA LYS A 43 10.77 -18.66 9.33
C LYS A 43 10.32 -18.12 7.96
N ARG A 44 9.03 -17.82 7.83
CA ARG A 44 8.43 -17.26 6.61
C ARG A 44 7.60 -16.02 6.92
N VAL A 45 7.50 -15.14 5.94
CA VAL A 45 6.67 -13.93 6.06
C VAL A 45 5.22 -14.32 6.27
N ILE A 46 4.59 -13.76 7.30
CA ILE A 46 3.15 -13.80 7.50
C ILE A 46 2.54 -12.47 7.06
N THR A 47 1.36 -12.56 6.51
CA THR A 47 0.66 -11.39 5.96
C THR A 47 -0.79 -11.36 6.40
N SER A 48 -1.42 -10.21 6.29
CA SER A 48 -2.85 -10.05 6.56
C SER A 48 -3.77 -10.85 5.60
N ARG A 49 -3.23 -11.52 4.56
CA ARG A 49 -4.01 -12.50 3.77
C ARG A 49 -4.44 -13.70 4.61
N THR A 50 -3.61 -14.13 5.54
CA THR A 50 -3.86 -15.27 6.44
C THR A 50 -4.08 -14.84 7.89
N HIS A 51 -3.56 -13.68 8.29
CA HIS A 51 -3.63 -13.14 9.64
C HIS A 51 -4.29 -11.74 9.60
N HIS A 52 -5.59 -11.71 9.24
CA HIS A 52 -6.32 -10.46 8.95
C HIS A 52 -6.33 -9.47 10.13
N ARG A 53 -6.21 -9.93 11.39
CA ARG A 53 -6.14 -9.06 12.57
C ARG A 53 -4.93 -8.12 12.56
N LEU A 54 -3.89 -8.43 11.78
CA LEU A 54 -2.76 -7.50 11.54
C LEU A 54 -3.23 -6.16 10.94
N LEU A 55 -4.31 -6.17 10.14
CA LEU A 55 -4.92 -4.95 9.62
C LEU A 55 -5.50 -4.03 10.71
N GLY A 56 -5.67 -4.51 11.93
CA GLY A 56 -6.13 -3.72 13.08
C GLY A 56 -5.02 -2.87 13.74
N LEU A 57 -3.75 -3.16 13.44
CA LEU A 57 -2.63 -2.42 14.02
C LEU A 57 -2.22 -1.26 13.11
N GLN A 58 -1.95 -0.10 13.72
CA GLN A 58 -1.53 1.11 13.00
C GLN A 58 -0.01 1.14 12.82
N GLY A 59 0.46 1.16 11.57
CA GLY A 59 1.85 1.46 11.25
C GLY A 59 2.04 2.96 11.00
N GLY A 60 3.16 3.50 11.44
CA GLY A 60 3.54 4.90 11.24
C GLY A 60 5.05 5.10 11.27
N ILE A 61 5.51 6.32 11.04
CA ILE A 61 6.91 6.73 11.25
C ILE A 61 6.95 7.78 12.36
N SER A 62 7.82 7.53 13.33
CA SER A 62 8.08 8.49 14.41
C SER A 62 8.72 9.78 13.85
N PRO A 63 8.17 10.96 14.18
CA PRO A 63 8.76 12.22 13.75
C PRO A 63 10.05 12.57 14.49
N LEU A 64 10.36 11.86 15.60
CA LEU A 64 11.50 12.14 16.44
C LEU A 64 12.79 11.52 15.91
N ASP A 65 12.72 10.28 15.45
CA ASP A 65 13.90 9.49 15.06
C ASP A 65 13.76 8.78 13.70
N ALA A 66 12.66 9.04 13.00
CA ALA A 66 12.31 8.43 11.71
C ALA A 66 12.20 6.89 11.74
N LYS A 67 12.06 6.27 12.91
CA LYS A 67 11.80 4.84 13.04
C LYS A 67 10.36 4.49 12.71
N ALA A 68 10.16 3.30 12.16
CA ALA A 68 8.82 2.72 12.03
C ALA A 68 8.18 2.49 13.41
N THR A 69 6.87 2.68 13.50
CA THR A 69 6.11 2.47 14.74
C THR A 69 4.93 1.53 14.51
N ILE A 70 4.49 0.87 15.59
CA ILE A 70 3.29 0.04 15.65
C ILE A 70 2.45 0.56 16.81
N ASN A 71 1.26 1.10 16.52
CA ASN A 71 0.42 1.79 17.52
C ASN A 71 1.20 2.84 18.34
N GLY A 72 2.13 3.55 17.68
CA GLY A 72 2.95 4.60 18.30
C GLY A 72 4.21 4.11 19.03
N LEU A 73 4.38 2.80 19.26
CA LEU A 73 5.59 2.22 19.83
C LEU A 73 6.64 1.97 18.75
N ALA A 74 7.93 2.13 19.04
CA ALA A 74 8.99 1.78 18.09
C ALA A 74 8.87 0.30 17.69
N TRP A 75 9.09 -0.01 16.43
CA TRP A 75 8.90 -1.37 15.90
C TRP A 75 9.80 -2.43 16.58
N ASP A 76 10.96 -2.02 17.11
CA ASP A 76 11.92 -2.83 17.83
C ASP A 76 11.66 -2.91 19.35
N ASP A 77 10.58 -2.27 19.83
CA ASP A 77 10.15 -2.33 21.23
C ASP A 77 9.46 -3.69 21.50
N PRO A 78 9.80 -4.37 22.62
CA PRO A 78 9.13 -5.61 23.03
C PRO A 78 7.61 -5.50 23.14
N ALA A 79 7.07 -4.33 23.55
CA ALA A 79 5.62 -4.12 23.62
C ALA A 79 4.98 -4.05 22.23
N ALA A 80 5.65 -3.44 21.24
CA ALA A 80 5.19 -3.45 19.85
C ALA A 80 5.16 -4.88 19.29
N ARG A 81 6.19 -5.67 19.57
CA ARG A 81 6.24 -7.10 19.21
C ARG A 81 5.08 -7.86 19.83
N ALA A 82 4.79 -7.68 21.11
CA ALA A 82 3.69 -8.36 21.81
C ALA A 82 2.32 -8.05 21.17
N LEU A 83 2.07 -6.80 20.72
CA LEU A 83 0.86 -6.45 19.98
C LEU A 83 0.74 -7.22 18.67
N VAL A 84 1.84 -7.36 17.93
CA VAL A 84 1.85 -8.11 16.67
C VAL A 84 1.66 -9.62 16.92
N GLU A 85 2.28 -10.19 17.95
CA GLU A 85 2.08 -11.59 18.35
C GLU A 85 0.61 -11.87 18.72
N GLN A 86 -0.02 -10.97 19.47
CA GLN A 86 -1.44 -11.07 19.80
C GLN A 86 -2.32 -11.05 18.53
N ALA A 87 -2.04 -10.15 17.60
CA ALA A 87 -2.81 -10.05 16.34
C ALA A 87 -2.55 -11.23 15.41
N ALA A 88 -1.31 -11.74 15.37
CA ALA A 88 -0.93 -12.88 14.56
C ALA A 88 -1.42 -14.22 15.16
N GLY A 89 -1.59 -14.29 16.49
CA GLY A 89 -1.93 -15.53 17.19
C GLY A 89 -0.78 -16.54 17.25
N GLU A 90 0.44 -16.11 17.00
CA GLU A 90 1.66 -16.93 17.07
C GLU A 90 2.89 -16.05 17.39
N SER A 91 3.97 -16.68 17.85
CA SER A 91 5.26 -16.00 18.05
C SER A 91 5.84 -15.51 16.72
N ILE A 92 6.31 -14.26 16.71
CA ILE A 92 6.84 -13.61 15.51
C ILE A 92 8.22 -13.00 15.74
N GLU A 93 8.88 -12.71 14.64
CA GLU A 93 10.04 -11.82 14.55
C GLU A 93 9.67 -10.63 13.67
N LEU A 94 10.09 -9.43 14.07
CA LEU A 94 10.04 -8.25 13.23
C LEU A 94 11.43 -8.05 12.64
N ILE A 95 11.50 -7.90 11.32
CA ILE A 95 12.79 -7.71 10.63
C ILE A 95 12.72 -6.50 9.70
N HIS A 96 13.85 -5.81 9.58
CA HIS A 96 14.02 -4.71 8.64
C HIS A 96 14.52 -5.24 7.29
N VAL A 97 13.76 -5.00 6.22
CA VAL A 97 14.05 -5.44 4.84
C VAL A 97 14.02 -4.21 3.92
N PRO A 98 15.16 -3.53 3.71
CA PRO A 98 15.23 -2.32 2.89
C PRO A 98 15.16 -2.60 1.38
N SER A 99 15.39 -3.84 0.95
CA SER A 99 15.34 -4.26 -0.45
C SER A 99 13.91 -4.33 -1.00
N THR A 100 13.77 -4.44 -2.32
CA THR A 100 12.46 -4.57 -3.00
C THR A 100 11.75 -5.89 -2.73
N GLU A 101 12.43 -6.88 -2.15
CA GLU A 101 11.85 -8.18 -1.74
C GLU A 101 10.68 -8.04 -0.73
N ARG A 102 10.59 -6.89 -0.05
CA ARG A 102 9.46 -6.59 0.84
C ARG A 102 8.12 -6.42 0.11
N PHE A 103 8.13 -6.17 -1.19
CA PHE A 103 6.91 -6.01 -1.98
C PHE A 103 6.43 -7.34 -2.55
N ASP A 104 5.11 -7.44 -2.75
CA ASP A 104 4.51 -8.63 -3.36
C ASP A 104 4.67 -8.61 -4.89
N VAL A 105 4.71 -7.42 -5.51
CA VAL A 105 4.89 -7.23 -6.95
C VAL A 105 5.84 -6.05 -7.20
N LEU A 106 5.37 -4.81 -7.16
CA LEU A 106 6.17 -3.61 -7.44
C LEU A 106 6.10 -2.60 -6.28
N PRO A 107 7.05 -1.64 -6.24
CA PRO A 107 7.21 -0.75 -5.10
C PRO A 107 6.08 0.26 -4.90
N LEU A 108 5.31 0.58 -5.94
CA LEU A 108 4.21 1.53 -5.84
C LEU A 108 2.90 0.92 -6.32
N LEU A 109 1.84 1.20 -5.58
CA LEU A 109 0.47 0.91 -5.97
C LEU A 109 -0.28 2.23 -6.16
N VAL A 110 -0.78 2.45 -7.36
CA VAL A 110 -1.52 3.67 -7.74
C VAL A 110 -2.98 3.32 -7.97
N VAL A 111 -3.89 4.09 -7.37
CA VAL A 111 -5.33 4.00 -7.60
C VAL A 111 -5.85 5.37 -8.04
N THR A 112 -6.97 5.41 -8.74
CA THR A 112 -7.63 6.65 -9.16
C THR A 112 -8.95 6.86 -8.40
N ASP A 113 -9.36 8.11 -8.26
CA ASP A 113 -10.66 8.44 -7.66
C ASP A 113 -11.83 7.86 -8.46
N GLY A 114 -11.73 7.84 -9.80
CA GLY A 114 -12.72 7.21 -10.66
C GLY A 114 -12.87 5.70 -10.41
N ALA A 115 -11.74 4.99 -10.25
CA ALA A 115 -11.76 3.56 -9.92
C ALA A 115 -12.35 3.29 -8.53
N VAL A 116 -12.01 4.11 -7.54
CA VAL A 116 -12.60 4.02 -6.19
C VAL A 116 -14.11 4.27 -6.23
N ALA A 117 -14.54 5.32 -6.95
CA ALA A 117 -15.96 5.67 -7.10
C ALA A 117 -16.77 4.56 -7.79
N SER A 118 -16.20 3.90 -8.80
CA SER A 118 -16.85 2.78 -9.52
C SER A 118 -17.19 1.61 -8.61
N MET A 119 -16.37 1.40 -7.58
CA MET A 119 -16.60 0.37 -6.56
C MET A 119 -17.52 0.84 -5.43
N GLY A 120 -17.62 2.15 -5.16
CA GLY A 120 -18.34 2.68 -4.01
C GLY A 120 -17.79 2.22 -2.67
N LEU A 121 -16.48 1.94 -2.60
CA LEU A 121 -15.82 1.38 -1.41
C LEU A 121 -14.75 2.34 -0.88
N ASP A 122 -14.37 2.12 0.38
CA ASP A 122 -13.23 2.82 0.96
C ASP A 122 -11.92 2.45 0.23
N ARG A 123 -11.21 3.47 -0.25
CA ARG A 123 -9.94 3.33 -0.98
C ARG A 123 -8.86 2.61 -0.18
N ARG A 124 -8.91 2.66 1.16
CA ARG A 124 -7.96 1.98 2.05
C ARG A 124 -7.98 0.46 1.89
N ARG A 125 -9.09 -0.12 1.39
CA ARG A 125 -9.19 -1.55 1.04
C ARG A 125 -8.20 -1.94 -0.05
N PHE A 126 -7.85 -1.01 -0.94
CA PHE A 126 -6.88 -1.23 -2.02
C PHE A 126 -5.44 -1.05 -1.56
N ARG A 127 -5.20 -0.36 -0.44
CA ARG A 127 -3.88 -0.08 0.14
C ARG A 127 -2.93 0.64 -0.84
N PRO A 128 -3.38 1.72 -1.48
CA PRO A 128 -2.56 2.44 -2.46
C PRO A 128 -1.42 3.19 -1.77
N ASN A 129 -0.34 3.45 -2.52
CA ASN A 129 0.67 4.44 -2.14
C ASN A 129 0.28 5.83 -2.65
N VAL A 130 -0.35 5.89 -3.83
CA VAL A 130 -0.79 7.14 -4.46
C VAL A 130 -2.25 7.00 -4.88
N LEU A 131 -3.07 7.98 -4.54
CA LEU A 131 -4.39 8.18 -5.13
C LEU A 131 -4.32 9.39 -6.05
N ILE A 132 -4.65 9.18 -7.33
CA ILE A 132 -4.72 10.24 -8.34
C ILE A 132 -6.18 10.70 -8.44
N GLY A 133 -6.39 12.00 -8.29
CA GLY A 133 -7.68 12.66 -8.40
C GLY A 133 -7.89 13.31 -9.76
N GLY A 134 -9.18 13.50 -10.11
CA GLY A 134 -9.60 14.08 -11.37
C GLY A 134 -9.49 13.11 -12.56
N VAL A 135 -9.75 11.83 -12.30
CA VAL A 135 -9.76 10.76 -13.31
C VAL A 135 -11.17 10.27 -13.55
N ASP A 136 -11.64 10.35 -14.77
CA ASP A 136 -12.98 9.92 -15.13
C ASP A 136 -13.07 8.38 -15.23
N GLY A 137 -14.05 7.80 -14.55
CA GLY A 137 -14.40 6.38 -14.61
C GLY A 137 -13.19 5.46 -14.33
N LEU A 138 -12.90 4.59 -15.26
CA LEU A 138 -11.83 3.59 -15.18
C LEU A 138 -10.69 3.87 -16.18
N ALA A 139 -10.38 5.16 -16.43
CA ALA A 139 -9.39 5.54 -17.43
C ALA A 139 -7.99 4.94 -17.15
N GLU A 140 -7.63 4.70 -15.87
CA GLU A 140 -6.36 4.06 -15.51
C GLU A 140 -6.19 2.65 -16.09
N ARG A 141 -7.27 1.98 -16.50
CA ARG A 141 -7.16 0.66 -17.15
C ARG A 141 -6.44 0.71 -18.49
N GLN A 142 -6.33 1.90 -19.09
CA GLN A 142 -5.61 2.15 -20.34
C GLN A 142 -4.18 2.67 -20.12
N TRP A 143 -3.71 2.72 -18.85
CA TRP A 143 -2.39 3.26 -18.54
C TRP A 143 -1.28 2.21 -18.43
N GLY A 144 -1.63 0.93 -18.53
CA GLY A 144 -0.62 -0.14 -18.62
C GLY A 144 0.34 0.09 -19.81
N GLY A 145 1.64 0.11 -19.51
CA GLY A 145 2.68 0.42 -20.52
C GLY A 145 3.01 1.90 -20.67
N LYS A 146 2.42 2.79 -19.84
CA LYS A 146 2.63 4.25 -19.95
C LYS A 146 3.45 4.80 -18.79
N ASN A 147 4.07 5.95 -19.05
CA ASN A 147 4.74 6.76 -18.02
C ASN A 147 3.72 7.68 -17.34
N ILE A 148 3.85 7.82 -16.03
CA ILE A 148 3.04 8.72 -15.21
C ILE A 148 4.00 9.64 -14.46
N ARG A 149 3.93 10.94 -14.76
CA ARG A 149 4.67 11.97 -14.03
C ARG A 149 3.79 12.51 -12.90
N LEU A 150 4.37 12.59 -11.71
CA LEU A 150 3.75 13.06 -10.47
C LEU A 150 4.66 14.12 -9.85
N GLY A 151 4.48 15.39 -10.21
CA GLY A 151 5.41 16.46 -9.83
C GLY A 151 6.83 16.18 -10.31
N GLU A 152 7.77 15.99 -9.41
CA GLU A 152 9.19 15.75 -9.72
C GLU A 152 9.49 14.29 -10.14
N ILE A 153 8.67 13.33 -9.75
CA ILE A 153 8.93 11.91 -9.98
C ILE A 153 8.28 11.42 -11.28
N GLU A 154 8.86 10.37 -11.84
CA GLU A 154 8.26 9.61 -12.94
C GLU A 154 8.19 8.13 -12.58
N ILE A 155 7.04 7.52 -12.83
CA ILE A 155 6.78 6.11 -12.61
C ILE A 155 6.26 5.45 -13.88
N TYR A 156 6.48 4.15 -14.01
CA TYR A 156 5.99 3.35 -15.13
C TYR A 156 4.87 2.44 -14.65
N ALA A 157 3.69 2.57 -15.25
CA ALA A 157 2.55 1.70 -14.99
C ALA A 157 2.74 0.37 -15.71
N THR A 158 3.20 -0.64 -14.99
CA THR A 158 3.54 -1.94 -15.59
C THR A 158 2.30 -2.74 -15.93
N GLN A 159 1.37 -2.84 -14.99
CA GLN A 159 0.16 -3.67 -15.14
C GLN A 159 -0.92 -3.29 -14.15
N LEU A 160 -2.14 -3.75 -14.41
CA LEU A 160 -3.21 -3.72 -13.43
C LEU A 160 -2.93 -4.74 -12.31
N ARG A 161 -3.17 -4.34 -11.06
CA ARG A 161 -2.95 -5.17 -9.88
C ARG A 161 -4.03 -6.21 -9.70
N ALA A 162 -3.66 -7.49 -9.71
CA ALA A 162 -4.55 -8.57 -9.27
C ALA A 162 -4.90 -8.41 -7.77
N ARG A 163 -6.19 -8.50 -7.45
CA ARG A 163 -6.68 -8.29 -6.09
C ARG A 163 -6.86 -9.61 -5.33
N CYS A 164 -6.79 -9.54 -4.03
CA CYS A 164 -6.86 -10.70 -3.15
C CYS A 164 -7.81 -10.44 -1.97
N VAL A 165 -7.96 -11.45 -1.13
CA VAL A 165 -8.85 -11.44 0.04
C VAL A 165 -8.69 -10.22 0.96
N MET A 166 -7.54 -9.55 0.97
CA MET A 166 -7.33 -8.35 1.80
C MET A 166 -8.31 -7.22 1.48
N THR A 167 -8.79 -7.11 0.24
CA THR A 167 -9.78 -6.09 -0.16
C THR A 167 -11.15 -6.31 0.48
N THR A 168 -11.43 -7.52 0.95
CA THR A 168 -12.71 -7.87 1.55
C THR A 168 -12.89 -7.38 2.98
N TYR A 169 -11.79 -7.03 3.67
CA TYR A 169 -11.87 -6.57 5.05
C TYR A 169 -12.15 -5.06 5.11
N ASP A 170 -13.10 -4.69 5.95
CA ASP A 170 -13.34 -3.29 6.25
C ASP A 170 -12.13 -2.71 7.00
N PRO A 171 -11.62 -1.53 6.60
CA PRO A 171 -10.40 -0.99 7.20
C PRO A 171 -10.56 -0.52 8.66
N ASP A 172 -11.78 -0.33 9.14
CA ASP A 172 -12.04 0.14 10.51
C ASP A 172 -12.55 -0.99 11.41
N THR A 173 -13.55 -1.76 10.96
CA THR A 173 -14.18 -2.81 11.76
C THR A 173 -13.50 -4.17 11.62
N LEU A 174 -12.72 -4.39 10.55
CA LEU A 174 -12.16 -5.69 10.13
C LEU A 174 -13.21 -6.73 9.77
N GLU A 175 -14.48 -6.35 9.66
CA GLU A 175 -15.52 -7.23 9.15
C GLU A 175 -15.22 -7.63 7.70
N GLN A 176 -15.42 -8.90 7.40
CA GLN A 176 -15.17 -9.44 6.08
C GLN A 176 -16.42 -9.43 5.21
N ASP A 177 -16.38 -8.71 4.09
CA ASP A 177 -17.38 -8.78 3.01
C ASP A 177 -16.75 -9.42 1.76
N LYS A 178 -17.03 -10.71 1.57
CA LYS A 178 -16.52 -11.47 0.42
C LYS A 178 -17.09 -11.01 -0.92
N SER A 179 -18.23 -10.31 -0.92
CA SER A 179 -18.86 -9.78 -2.14
C SER A 179 -17.95 -8.76 -2.84
N VAL A 180 -17.11 -8.06 -2.08
CA VAL A 180 -16.13 -7.10 -2.63
C VAL A 180 -15.17 -7.79 -3.62
N LEU A 181 -14.55 -8.90 -3.22
CA LEU A 181 -13.64 -9.61 -4.12
C LEU A 181 -14.40 -10.28 -5.27
N PHE A 182 -15.60 -10.79 -5.01
CA PHE A 182 -16.44 -11.34 -6.07
C PHE A 182 -16.74 -10.29 -7.14
N ARG A 183 -17.16 -9.07 -6.77
CA ARG A 183 -17.37 -7.95 -7.70
C ARG A 183 -16.09 -7.58 -8.46
N ILE A 184 -14.94 -7.55 -7.79
CA ILE A 184 -13.67 -7.27 -8.48
C ILE A 184 -13.39 -8.34 -9.54
N VAL A 185 -13.69 -9.60 -9.26
CA VAL A 185 -13.49 -10.68 -10.22
C VAL A 185 -14.48 -10.60 -11.39
N SER A 186 -15.79 -10.41 -11.11
CA SER A 186 -16.84 -10.40 -12.14
C SER A 186 -16.79 -9.16 -13.02
N ASP A 187 -16.66 -7.96 -12.41
CA ASP A 187 -16.88 -6.71 -13.10
C ASP A 187 -15.57 -6.06 -13.60
N TYR A 188 -14.42 -6.45 -13.00
CA TYR A 188 -13.12 -5.83 -13.27
C TYR A 188 -12.02 -6.84 -13.61
N ASN A 189 -12.37 -8.07 -14.01
CA ASN A 189 -11.42 -9.15 -14.38
C ASN A 189 -10.38 -9.44 -13.28
N GLY A 190 -10.78 -9.36 -12.02
CA GLY A 190 -9.91 -9.63 -10.87
C GLY A 190 -8.86 -8.55 -10.58
N THR A 191 -8.89 -7.41 -11.28
CA THR A 191 -7.82 -6.40 -11.20
C THR A 191 -8.37 -5.01 -10.87
N MET A 192 -7.69 -4.30 -9.97
CA MET A 192 -7.94 -2.89 -9.60
C MET A 192 -6.65 -2.24 -9.17
N ALA A 193 -6.44 -0.95 -9.53
CA ALA A 193 -5.21 -0.21 -9.32
C ALA A 193 -4.06 -0.65 -10.26
N LEU A 194 -2.97 0.10 -10.24
CA LEU A 194 -1.79 -0.12 -11.08
C LEU A 194 -0.58 -0.46 -10.22
N ASP A 195 0.13 -1.52 -10.61
CA ASP A 195 1.48 -1.78 -10.13
C ASP A 195 2.46 -0.92 -10.93
N CYS A 196 3.26 -0.10 -10.23
CA CYS A 196 4.18 0.82 -10.86
C CYS A 196 5.61 0.65 -10.35
N SER A 197 6.58 0.75 -11.25
CA SER A 197 7.99 0.90 -10.96
C SER A 197 8.40 2.38 -10.99
N VAL A 198 9.50 2.72 -10.34
CA VAL A 198 10.03 4.09 -10.33
C VAL A 198 11.02 4.24 -11.48
N ILE A 199 10.85 5.28 -12.31
CA ILE A 199 11.80 5.69 -13.36
C ILE A 199 12.70 6.81 -12.85
N GLU A 200 12.10 7.94 -12.46
CA GLU A 200 12.80 9.08 -11.88
C GLU A 200 12.43 9.22 -10.41
N PRO A 201 13.36 9.01 -9.48
CA PRO A 201 13.13 9.26 -8.06
C PRO A 201 13.10 10.76 -7.75
N GLY A 202 12.53 11.15 -6.62
CA GLY A 202 12.43 12.55 -6.20
C GLY A 202 11.39 12.74 -5.10
N MET A 203 10.90 13.96 -4.95
CA MET A 203 9.85 14.30 -4.01
C MET A 203 8.51 14.38 -4.71
N VAL A 204 7.47 13.85 -4.06
CA VAL A 204 6.07 14.00 -4.49
C VAL A 204 5.23 14.53 -3.35
N ARG A 205 4.28 15.42 -3.68
CA ARG A 205 3.40 16.09 -2.70
C ARG A 205 1.93 15.94 -3.08
N VAL A 206 1.08 15.93 -2.11
CA VAL A 206 -0.36 16.10 -2.34
C VAL A 206 -0.60 17.42 -3.05
N GLY A 207 -1.38 17.40 -4.13
CA GLY A 207 -1.64 18.54 -5.00
C GLY A 207 -0.75 18.62 -6.24
N ASP A 208 0.35 17.87 -6.31
CA ASP A 208 1.21 17.83 -7.50
C ASP A 208 0.43 17.44 -8.76
N ALA A 209 0.75 18.11 -9.87
CA ALA A 209 0.14 17.81 -11.15
C ALA A 209 0.51 16.40 -11.63
N VAL A 210 -0.46 15.71 -12.25
CA VAL A 210 -0.26 14.39 -12.83
C VAL A 210 -0.52 14.43 -14.33
N THR A 211 0.44 13.88 -15.09
CA THR A 211 0.31 13.65 -16.54
C THR A 211 0.65 12.21 -16.89
N VAL A 212 -0.02 11.68 -17.91
CA VAL A 212 0.22 10.34 -18.46
C VAL A 212 0.66 10.51 -19.91
N SER A 213 1.73 9.83 -20.29
CA SER A 213 2.29 9.88 -21.64
C SER A 213 2.60 8.47 -22.14
N ASP A 214 2.54 8.30 -23.44
CA ASP A 214 3.13 7.13 -24.10
C ASP A 214 4.67 7.18 -23.96
N GLN A 215 5.33 6.03 -24.07
CA GLN A 215 6.80 5.94 -24.11
C GLN A 215 7.37 6.60 -25.34
#